data_e1b1b427ca106704df122f60b67f115d
#
_entry.id   e1b1b427ca106704df122f60b67f115d
#
_cell.length_a   1.000
_cell.length_b   1.000
_cell.length_c   1.000
_cell.angle_alpha   90.00
_cell.angle_beta   90.00
_cell.angle_gamma   90.00
#
_symmetry.space_group_name_H-M   'P 1'
#
loop_
_entity.id
_entity.type
_entity.pdbx_description
1 polymer ?
#
loop_
_entity_poly.entity_id
_entity_poly.type
_entity_poly.pdbx_seq_one_letter_code
_entity_poly.pdbx_strand_id
1 'polypeptide(L)'
;MSQTKTKPLLLQANWSAPSNIHTRISTCSEDFNLALHVEADPQSVALNRAKLQEFLPTTPLWLNQTHSTTVINWDKESNYQIYAADASISSAKNVVCVVMTADCLPILLTNTRGEFVAAIHAGWRGLNDGIIQQTIAKLAQFAPSEMLAFIGPA
;
A
#
# COMPACT_ATOMS: atom_id res chain seq x y z
N MET A 1 -30.33 -19.97 -1.72
CA MET A 1 -29.77 -19.15 -2.81
C MET A 1 -28.28 -19.01 -2.57
N SER A 2 -27.46 -19.66 -3.41
CA SER A 2 -26.00 -19.60 -3.32
C SER A 2 -25.57 -18.19 -3.72
N GLN A 3 -25.07 -17.40 -2.77
CA GLN A 3 -24.36 -16.17 -3.10
C GLN A 3 -23.08 -16.59 -3.82
N THR A 4 -23.01 -16.39 -5.11
CA THR A 4 -21.76 -16.45 -5.86
C THR A 4 -20.81 -15.42 -5.24
N LYS A 5 -19.84 -15.89 -4.45
CA LYS A 5 -18.75 -15.07 -3.93
C LYS A 5 -17.95 -14.55 -5.12
N THR A 6 -18.28 -13.39 -5.62
CA THR A 6 -17.46 -12.73 -6.64
C THR A 6 -16.09 -12.42 -6.03
N LYS A 7 -15.04 -12.89 -6.69
CA LYS A 7 -13.67 -12.57 -6.29
C LYS A 7 -13.39 -11.10 -6.60
N PRO A 8 -12.67 -10.37 -5.73
CA PRO A 8 -12.27 -9.00 -6.03
C PRO A 8 -11.45 -8.96 -7.33
N LEU A 9 -11.71 -7.97 -8.16
CA LEU A 9 -10.86 -7.71 -9.32
C LEU A 9 -9.54 -7.10 -8.82
N LEU A 10 -8.46 -7.86 -8.96
CA LEU A 10 -7.11 -7.43 -8.60
C LEU A 10 -6.29 -7.21 -9.86
N LEU A 11 -5.86 -5.97 -10.06
CA LEU A 11 -4.94 -5.57 -11.12
C LEU A 11 -3.50 -5.65 -10.62
N GLN A 12 -2.56 -5.70 -11.57
CA GLN A 12 -1.13 -5.58 -11.29
C GLN A 12 -0.63 -4.27 -11.89
N ALA A 13 0.35 -3.65 -11.24
CA ALA A 13 1.05 -2.51 -11.81
C ALA A 13 1.79 -2.94 -13.09
N ASN A 14 1.61 -2.17 -14.15
CA ASN A 14 2.34 -2.36 -15.40
C ASN A 14 3.58 -1.47 -15.39
N TRP A 15 4.67 -1.98 -14.83
CA TRP A 15 5.95 -1.28 -14.70
C TRP A 15 7.14 -2.25 -14.83
N SER A 16 8.34 -1.71 -14.95
CA SER A 16 9.57 -2.51 -15.13
C SER A 16 10.18 -3.01 -13.81
N ALA A 17 9.33 -3.32 -12.81
CA ALA A 17 9.83 -3.87 -11.56
C ALA A 17 10.41 -5.27 -11.73
N PRO A 18 11.43 -5.66 -10.94
CA PRO A 18 11.98 -7.02 -10.93
C PRO A 18 10.93 -8.07 -10.58
N SER A 19 11.13 -9.31 -11.03
CA SER A 19 10.19 -10.42 -10.87
C SER A 19 9.90 -10.84 -9.43
N ASN A 20 10.76 -10.45 -8.48
CA ASN A 20 10.55 -10.67 -7.05
C ASN A 20 9.66 -9.60 -6.39
N ILE A 21 9.25 -8.56 -7.13
CA ILE A 21 8.33 -7.53 -6.67
C ILE A 21 6.94 -7.80 -7.21
N HIS A 22 5.99 -7.98 -6.30
CA HIS A 22 4.61 -8.27 -6.63
C HIS A 22 3.71 -7.11 -6.21
N THR A 23 2.75 -6.76 -7.05
CA THR A 23 1.79 -5.70 -6.79
C THR A 23 0.37 -6.23 -6.92
N ARG A 24 -0.54 -5.64 -6.14
CA ARG A 24 -1.97 -5.87 -6.25
C ARG A 24 -2.69 -4.54 -6.08
N ILE A 25 -3.60 -4.24 -6.99
CA ILE A 25 -4.45 -3.05 -6.94
C ILE A 25 -5.88 -3.57 -6.93
N SER A 26 -6.58 -3.37 -5.81
CA SER A 26 -8.00 -3.70 -5.74
C SER A 26 -8.83 -2.58 -6.39
N THR A 27 -9.92 -2.97 -7.01
CA THR A 27 -10.88 -2.02 -7.58
C THR A 27 -12.13 -1.94 -6.71
N CYS A 28 -12.87 -0.85 -6.85
CA CYS A 28 -14.10 -0.54 -6.14
C CYS A 28 -15.30 -1.32 -6.69
N SER A 29 -15.13 -2.61 -7.04
CA SER A 29 -16.24 -3.44 -7.52
C SER A 29 -17.01 -4.03 -6.34
N GLU A 30 -18.36 -3.94 -6.39
CA GLU A 30 -19.28 -4.65 -5.49
C GLU A 30 -19.00 -4.44 -3.99
N ASP A 31 -18.91 -3.20 -3.53
CA ASP A 31 -18.73 -2.85 -2.12
C ASP A 31 -17.44 -3.40 -1.48
N PHE A 32 -16.38 -3.59 -2.27
CA PHE A 32 -15.09 -4.07 -1.78
C PHE A 32 -14.31 -2.97 -1.06
N ASN A 33 -14.94 -2.34 -0.07
CA ASN A 33 -14.29 -1.35 0.77
C ASN A 33 -13.35 -2.02 1.78
N LEU A 34 -12.14 -1.49 1.90
CA LEU A 34 -11.07 -1.96 2.80
C LEU A 34 -10.78 -0.96 3.94
N ALA A 35 -11.40 0.23 3.90
CA ALA A 35 -11.16 1.33 4.81
C ALA A 35 -12.16 1.33 5.98
N LEU A 36 -11.66 1.48 7.20
CA LEU A 36 -12.49 1.56 8.42
C LEU A 36 -12.96 2.99 8.75
N HIS A 37 -12.37 4.01 8.12
CA HIS A 37 -12.58 5.43 8.46
C HIS A 37 -13.59 6.15 7.56
N VAL A 38 -14.32 5.42 6.71
CA VAL A 38 -15.28 5.97 5.74
C VAL A 38 -16.69 5.44 6.00
N GLU A 39 -17.19 5.59 7.20
CA GLU A 39 -18.55 5.18 7.62
C GLU A 39 -18.94 3.75 7.18
N ALA A 40 -17.97 2.88 7.04
CA ALA A 40 -18.18 1.51 6.60
C ALA A 40 -18.50 0.59 7.79
N ASP A 41 -19.36 -0.39 7.54
CA ASP A 41 -19.58 -1.46 8.51
C ASP A 41 -18.28 -2.24 8.77
N PRO A 42 -17.78 -2.26 10.03
CA PRO A 42 -16.51 -2.93 10.34
C PRO A 42 -16.49 -4.42 10.00
N GLN A 43 -17.63 -5.10 10.06
CA GLN A 43 -17.72 -6.52 9.72
C GLN A 43 -17.52 -6.75 8.23
N SER A 44 -18.13 -5.91 7.40
CA SER A 44 -17.94 -5.93 5.94
C SER A 44 -16.50 -5.65 5.55
N VAL A 45 -15.85 -4.67 6.19
CA VAL A 45 -14.43 -4.39 5.97
C VAL A 45 -13.55 -5.56 6.37
N ALA A 46 -13.81 -6.18 7.52
CA ALA A 46 -13.06 -7.36 7.98
C ALA A 46 -13.18 -8.53 6.98
N LEU A 47 -14.37 -8.79 6.47
CA LEU A 47 -14.61 -9.81 5.45
C LEU A 47 -13.88 -9.50 4.13
N ASN A 48 -13.89 -8.24 3.70
CA ASN A 48 -13.19 -7.82 2.49
C ASN A 48 -11.66 -7.92 2.65
N ARG A 49 -11.12 -7.54 3.81
CA ARG A 49 -9.70 -7.73 4.12
C ARG A 49 -9.31 -9.20 4.17
N ALA A 50 -10.16 -10.08 4.70
CA ALA A 50 -9.94 -11.52 4.69
C ALA A 50 -9.91 -12.08 3.25
N LYS A 51 -10.82 -11.63 2.38
CA LYS A 51 -10.79 -12.00 0.95
C LYS A 51 -9.51 -11.53 0.25
N LEU A 52 -9.06 -10.30 0.52
CA LEU A 52 -7.80 -9.79 -0.03
C LEU A 52 -6.60 -10.62 0.43
N GLN A 53 -6.61 -11.05 1.69
CA GLN A 53 -5.54 -11.85 2.29
C GLN A 53 -5.27 -13.14 1.53
N GLU A 54 -6.27 -13.75 0.89
CA GLU A 54 -6.11 -14.98 0.09
C GLU A 54 -5.14 -14.81 -1.10
N PHE A 55 -4.88 -13.58 -1.51
CA PHE A 55 -4.01 -13.23 -2.66
C PHE A 55 -2.64 -12.69 -2.24
N LEU A 56 -2.36 -12.64 -0.95
CA LEU A 56 -1.16 -12.01 -0.40
C LEU A 56 -0.32 -13.04 0.38
N PRO A 57 1.00 -12.89 0.40
CA PRO A 57 1.88 -13.83 1.10
C PRO A 57 1.74 -13.74 2.63
N THR A 58 1.36 -12.58 3.14
CA THR A 58 1.19 -12.28 4.57
C THR A 58 0.10 -11.25 4.76
N THR A 59 -0.29 -11.02 6.00
CA THR A 59 -1.24 -9.94 6.34
C THR A 59 -0.65 -8.58 5.99
N PRO A 60 -1.38 -7.73 5.25
CA PRO A 60 -0.96 -6.37 4.97
C PRO A 60 -0.78 -5.57 6.25
N LEU A 61 0.21 -4.71 6.26
CA LEU A 61 0.48 -3.80 7.37
C LEU A 61 -0.30 -2.49 7.14
N TRP A 62 -1.50 -2.46 7.68
CA TRP A 62 -2.43 -1.35 7.50
C TRP A 62 -1.98 -0.09 8.24
N LEU A 63 -2.28 1.06 7.63
CA LEU A 63 -2.04 2.39 8.22
C LEU A 63 -3.37 3.09 8.51
N ASN A 64 -3.38 3.95 9.53
CA ASN A 64 -4.39 4.97 9.71
C ASN A 64 -3.92 6.23 8.96
N GLN A 65 -4.37 6.39 7.71
CA GLN A 65 -3.96 7.46 6.82
C GLN A 65 -4.60 8.78 7.24
N THR A 66 -3.80 9.80 7.42
CA THR A 66 -4.20 11.11 7.97
C THR A 66 -3.81 12.28 7.08
N HIS A 67 -3.38 12.02 5.83
CA HIS A 67 -2.82 12.99 4.88
C HIS A 67 -1.57 13.69 5.42
N SER A 68 -0.79 12.96 6.20
CA SER A 68 0.47 13.42 6.79
C SER A 68 1.67 13.13 5.86
N THR A 69 2.87 13.44 6.35
CA THR A 69 4.14 13.06 5.73
C THR A 69 4.86 11.97 6.52
N THR A 70 4.15 11.31 7.44
CA THR A 70 4.73 10.24 8.27
C THR A 70 4.92 8.98 7.45
N VAL A 71 6.13 8.40 7.55
CA VAL A 71 6.55 7.18 6.87
C VAL A 71 6.98 6.14 7.89
N ILE A 72 6.38 4.96 7.88
CA ILE A 72 6.75 3.83 8.73
C ILE A 72 7.76 2.95 8.01
N ASN A 73 8.83 2.60 8.71
CA ASN A 73 9.77 1.57 8.26
C ASN A 73 9.49 0.28 9.05
N TRP A 74 8.81 -0.66 8.41
CA TRP A 74 8.40 -1.92 9.04
C TRP A 74 9.57 -2.80 9.50
N ASP A 75 10.75 -2.63 8.93
CA ASP A 75 11.95 -3.38 9.34
C ASP A 75 12.46 -2.94 10.73
N LYS A 76 11.99 -1.79 11.22
CA LYS A 76 12.35 -1.22 12.53
C LYS A 76 11.26 -1.36 13.58
N GLU A 77 10.08 -1.81 13.18
CA GLU A 77 8.94 -1.95 14.08
C GLU A 77 8.89 -3.36 14.67
N SER A 78 8.90 -3.44 15.99
CA SER A 78 8.81 -4.72 16.72
C SER A 78 7.36 -5.15 16.99
N ASN A 79 6.43 -4.22 16.96
CA ASN A 79 5.01 -4.47 17.21
C ASN A 79 4.19 -4.06 16.00
N TYR A 80 3.43 -5.00 15.45
CA TYR A 80 2.51 -4.73 14.34
C TYR A 80 1.22 -4.08 14.87
N GLN A 81 1.28 -2.78 15.13
CA GLN A 81 0.13 -1.95 15.44
C GLN A 81 -0.23 -1.05 14.26
N ILE A 82 -1.44 -0.50 14.27
CA ILE A 82 -1.86 0.47 13.26
C ILE A 82 -1.26 1.83 13.61
N TYR A 83 -0.38 2.34 12.76
CA TYR A 83 0.25 3.65 12.91
C TYR A 83 -0.50 4.72 12.13
N ALA A 84 -0.55 5.95 12.69
CA ALA A 84 -0.99 7.13 11.95
C ALA A 84 0.14 7.55 10.98
N ALA A 85 0.00 7.18 9.71
CA ALA A 85 0.99 7.42 8.66
C ALA A 85 0.36 7.32 7.29
N ASP A 86 1.03 7.87 6.30
CA ASP A 86 0.56 7.88 4.90
C ASP A 86 1.55 7.20 3.94
N ALA A 87 2.63 6.65 4.44
CA ALA A 87 3.52 5.79 3.67
C ALA A 87 4.16 4.73 4.56
N SER A 88 4.55 3.63 3.94
CA SER A 88 5.37 2.60 4.59
C SER A 88 6.39 2.03 3.63
N ILE A 89 7.51 1.56 4.19
CA ILE A 89 8.61 0.93 3.49
C ILE A 89 9.03 -0.36 4.19
N SER A 90 9.58 -1.30 3.44
CA SER A 90 10.27 -2.48 3.98
C SER A 90 11.28 -3.04 3.00
N SER A 91 12.39 -3.55 3.51
CA SER A 91 13.38 -4.36 2.77
C SER A 91 13.26 -5.85 3.12
N ALA A 92 12.40 -6.21 4.06
CA ALA A 92 12.19 -7.58 4.47
C ALA A 92 11.35 -8.37 3.44
N LYS A 93 11.64 -9.66 3.33
CA LYS A 93 10.86 -10.55 2.45
C LYS A 93 9.47 -10.79 3.01
N ASN A 94 8.52 -10.96 2.10
CA ASN A 94 7.12 -11.25 2.42
C ASN A 94 6.41 -10.16 3.25
N VAL A 95 6.91 -8.94 3.29
CA VAL A 95 6.19 -7.81 3.88
C VAL A 95 5.31 -7.15 2.83
N VAL A 96 4.07 -6.86 3.19
CA VAL A 96 3.09 -6.22 2.32
C VAL A 96 2.83 -4.80 2.80
N CYS A 97 3.48 -3.82 2.16
CA CYS A 97 3.14 -2.41 2.32
C CYS A 97 1.83 -2.12 1.57
N VAL A 98 0.89 -1.45 2.22
CA VAL A 98 -0.43 -1.15 1.64
C VAL A 98 -0.84 0.29 1.92
N VAL A 99 -1.50 0.90 0.95
CA VAL A 99 -2.24 2.15 1.11
C VAL A 99 -3.62 2.01 0.50
N MET A 100 -4.56 2.80 1.00
CA MET A 100 -5.93 2.87 0.52
C MET A 100 -6.16 4.24 -0.09
N THR A 101 -6.82 4.28 -1.23
CA THR A 101 -7.15 5.54 -1.92
C THR A 101 -8.59 5.49 -2.43
N ALA A 102 -9.22 6.65 -2.52
CA ALA A 102 -10.48 6.86 -3.22
C ALA A 102 -10.27 7.81 -4.40
N ASP A 103 -9.68 8.97 -4.14
CA ASP A 103 -9.41 10.06 -5.09
C ASP A 103 -7.97 10.60 -4.97
N CYS A 104 -7.18 10.04 -4.03
CA CYS A 104 -5.78 10.38 -3.86
C CYS A 104 -4.90 9.43 -4.68
N LEU A 105 -3.68 9.85 -5.05
CA LEU A 105 -2.76 9.03 -5.82
C LEU A 105 -2.08 7.96 -4.95
N PRO A 106 -2.19 6.67 -5.28
CA PRO A 106 -1.31 5.66 -4.72
C PRO A 106 0.01 5.64 -5.50
N ILE A 107 1.14 5.68 -4.78
CA ILE A 107 2.46 5.54 -5.39
C ILE A 107 3.15 4.32 -4.80
N LEU A 108 3.64 3.45 -5.67
CA LEU A 108 4.47 2.31 -5.29
C LEU A 108 5.91 2.57 -5.70
N LEU A 109 6.86 2.26 -4.83
CA LEU A 109 8.29 2.37 -5.12
C LEU A 109 9.00 1.04 -4.88
N THR A 110 10.02 0.81 -5.70
CA THR A 110 11.06 -0.22 -5.52
C THR A 110 12.33 0.25 -6.22
N ASN A 111 13.32 -0.60 -6.36
CA ASN A 111 14.47 -0.33 -7.23
C ASN A 111 14.68 -1.45 -8.27
N THR A 112 15.61 -1.24 -9.18
CA THR A 112 15.93 -2.17 -10.28
C THR A 112 16.38 -3.55 -9.80
N ARG A 113 16.76 -3.69 -8.54
CA ARG A 113 17.16 -4.97 -7.91
C ARG A 113 16.07 -5.58 -7.02
N GLY A 114 14.97 -4.86 -6.77
CA GLY A 114 13.87 -5.34 -5.91
C GLY A 114 14.29 -5.53 -4.46
N GLU A 115 15.11 -4.62 -3.93
CA GLU A 115 15.66 -4.71 -2.57
C GLU A 115 14.74 -4.12 -1.50
N PHE A 116 13.74 -3.36 -1.90
CA PHE A 116 12.72 -2.81 -1.01
C PHE A 116 11.38 -2.67 -1.71
N VAL A 117 10.35 -2.49 -0.93
CA VAL A 117 9.02 -2.05 -1.38
C VAL A 117 8.58 -0.84 -0.56
N ALA A 118 7.83 0.06 -1.19
CA ALA A 118 7.16 1.15 -0.51
C ALA A 118 5.78 1.38 -1.11
N ALA A 119 4.84 1.80 -0.26
CA ALA A 119 3.52 2.27 -0.67
C ALA A 119 3.25 3.62 -0.03
N ILE A 120 2.79 4.59 -0.83
CA ILE A 120 2.57 5.99 -0.45
C ILE A 120 1.15 6.38 -0.79
N HIS A 121 0.42 6.89 0.19
CA HIS A 121 -0.82 7.62 0.00
C HIS A 121 -0.47 9.09 -0.28
N ALA A 122 -0.54 9.48 -1.55
CA ALA A 122 -0.14 10.80 -2.02
C ALA A 122 -1.37 11.68 -2.29
N GLY A 123 -2.11 12.03 -1.23
CA GLY A 123 -3.13 13.06 -1.29
C GLY A 123 -2.48 14.44 -1.48
N TRP A 124 -3.25 15.44 -1.96
CA TRP A 124 -2.71 16.75 -2.31
C TRP A 124 -1.96 17.43 -1.15
N ARG A 125 -2.43 17.26 0.11
CA ARG A 125 -1.74 17.79 1.29
C ARG A 125 -0.38 17.13 1.50
N GLY A 126 -0.36 15.78 1.53
CA GLY A 126 0.89 15.03 1.67
C GLY A 126 1.88 15.33 0.55
N LEU A 127 1.41 15.51 -0.69
CA LEU A 127 2.26 15.93 -1.82
C LEU A 127 2.86 17.32 -1.59
N ASN A 128 2.03 18.30 -1.21
CA ASN A 128 2.50 19.65 -0.91
C ASN A 128 3.51 19.67 0.23
N ASP A 129 3.27 18.87 1.27
CA ASP A 129 4.07 18.86 2.50
C ASP A 129 5.27 17.90 2.40
N GLY A 130 5.41 17.14 1.31
CA GLY A 130 6.61 16.39 0.97
C GLY A 130 6.62 14.93 1.37
N ILE A 131 5.49 14.21 1.31
CA ILE A 131 5.42 12.77 1.62
C ILE A 131 6.38 11.94 0.75
N ILE A 132 6.54 12.30 -0.54
CA ILE A 132 7.45 11.60 -1.44
C ILE A 132 8.89 11.81 -0.99
N GLN A 133 9.28 13.06 -0.69
CA GLN A 133 10.62 13.40 -0.22
C GLN A 133 10.96 12.69 1.09
N GLN A 134 10.00 12.64 2.03
CA GLN A 134 10.18 11.92 3.29
C GLN A 134 10.34 10.41 3.07
N THR A 135 9.61 9.83 2.13
CA THR A 135 9.75 8.40 1.80
C THR A 135 11.11 8.11 1.18
N ILE A 136 11.56 8.93 0.22
CA ILE A 136 12.87 8.78 -0.41
C ILE A 136 14.00 8.97 0.62
N ALA A 137 13.87 9.92 1.54
CA ALA A 137 14.85 10.11 2.61
C ALA A 137 15.00 8.88 3.52
N LYS A 138 13.90 8.14 3.77
CA LYS A 138 13.95 6.86 4.51
C LYS A 138 14.64 5.73 3.73
N LEU A 139 14.76 5.89 2.41
CA LEU A 139 15.39 4.94 1.48
C LEU A 139 16.80 5.40 1.03
N ALA A 140 17.44 6.31 1.79
CA ALA A 140 18.71 6.95 1.42
C ALA A 140 19.89 5.97 1.23
N GLN A 141 19.79 4.73 1.72
CA GLN A 141 20.77 3.68 1.48
C GLN A 141 20.74 3.12 0.05
N PHE A 142 19.67 3.41 -0.73
CA PHE A 142 19.52 2.97 -2.10
C PHE A 142 19.77 4.13 -3.06
N ALA A 143 20.41 3.84 -4.21
CA ALA A 143 20.72 4.86 -5.20
C ALA A 143 19.43 5.39 -5.85
N PRO A 144 19.17 6.70 -5.83
CA PRO A 144 17.96 7.28 -6.44
C PRO A 144 17.83 6.99 -7.94
N SER A 145 18.95 6.88 -8.66
CA SER A 145 18.98 6.56 -10.10
C SER A 145 18.49 5.15 -10.44
N GLU A 146 18.39 4.27 -9.44
CA GLU A 146 17.90 2.91 -9.61
C GLU A 146 16.45 2.75 -9.12
N MET A 147 15.85 3.80 -8.55
CA MET A 147 14.47 3.74 -8.06
C MET A 147 13.47 3.71 -9.21
N LEU A 148 12.46 2.89 -9.03
CA LEU A 148 11.32 2.74 -9.92
C LEU A 148 10.06 3.15 -9.19
N ALA A 149 9.21 3.93 -9.86
CA ALA A 149 7.94 4.39 -9.32
C ALA A 149 6.79 3.97 -10.23
N PHE A 150 5.69 3.56 -9.63
CA PHE A 150 4.42 3.37 -10.29
C PHE A 150 3.38 4.27 -9.61
N ILE A 151 2.72 5.12 -10.41
CA ILE A 151 1.60 5.93 -9.96
C ILE A 151 0.34 5.19 -10.39
N GLY A 152 -0.44 4.77 -9.42
CA GLY A 152 -1.67 4.03 -9.66
C GLY A 152 -2.85 4.94 -9.99
N PRO A 153 -4.00 4.36 -10.28
CA PRO A 153 -5.21 5.11 -10.55
C PRO A 153 -5.69 5.86 -9.30
N ALA A 154 -6.25 7.06 -9.52
CA ALA A 154 -6.93 7.89 -8.53
C ALA A 154 -8.45 7.79 -8.70
#